data_d982439179a24154dabfe6bca535cef0
#
_entry.id   d982439179a24154dabfe6bca535cef0
#
_cell.length_a   1.000
_cell.length_b   1.000
_cell.length_c   1.000
_cell.angle_alpha   90.00
_cell.angle_beta   90.00
_cell.angle_gamma   90.00
#
_symmetry.space_group_name_H-M   'P 1'
#
loop_
_entity.id
_entity.type
_entity.pdbx_description
1 polymer ?
#
loop_
_entity_poly.entity_id
_entity_poly.type
_entity_poly.pdbx_seq_one_letter_code
_entity_poly.pdbx_strand_id
1 'polypeptide(L)'
;MTAAYHETSIPYVKEKYTVHNDMTQNTSMRLPVVLCLDVSPSMSLHNRIEDLNRAIETFYTELHNEPKALASVEVAVVTFSSGLEQNTGFEPLESVRGMRFSAVKQGGSNLPLAVLTSIQKIEARIAEVEEGGFDCYLPFLVLVTDGDPDRTASEESLREAVKAVQSHCVAARGEGQHLIAPYVIGVGEEVRRESLDPFAERFTGAAILINERNADRQRTLFQQMFSLIGASVRNSLLGEGDLGKLYEGIRKD
;
A
#
# COMPACT_ATOMS: atom_id res chain seq x y z
N MET A 1 23.67 -37.48 -10.28
CA MET A 1 24.11 -36.07 -10.27
C MET A 1 22.86 -35.25 -9.93
N THR A 2 22.72 -34.94 -8.66
CA THR A 2 21.59 -34.19 -8.11
C THR A 2 21.95 -32.71 -8.13
N ALA A 3 21.22 -31.94 -8.92
CA ALA A 3 21.39 -30.47 -8.95
C ALA A 3 20.79 -29.88 -7.67
N ALA A 4 21.64 -29.23 -6.90
CA ALA A 4 21.23 -28.47 -5.73
C ALA A 4 20.55 -27.19 -6.20
N TYR A 5 19.29 -27.00 -5.82
CA TYR A 5 18.61 -25.73 -5.92
C TYR A 5 19.23 -24.78 -4.90
N HIS A 6 19.87 -23.71 -5.38
CA HIS A 6 20.25 -22.58 -4.55
C HIS A 6 18.96 -21.80 -4.22
N GLU A 7 18.47 -21.96 -3.00
CA GLU A 7 17.58 -21.00 -2.39
C GLU A 7 18.31 -19.65 -2.28
N THR A 8 17.95 -18.72 -3.15
CA THR A 8 18.28 -17.32 -2.96
C THR A 8 17.37 -16.77 -1.88
N SER A 9 17.74 -17.01 -0.62
CA SER A 9 17.14 -16.33 0.52
C SER A 9 17.45 -14.83 0.39
N ILE A 10 16.43 -14.04 0.09
CA ILE A 10 16.49 -12.58 0.25
C ILE A 10 16.89 -12.33 1.70
N PRO A 11 17.95 -11.54 1.98
CA PRO A 11 18.36 -11.30 3.36
C PRO A 11 17.26 -10.47 4.05
N TYR A 12 16.40 -11.16 4.80
CA TYR A 12 15.53 -10.52 5.77
C TYR A 12 16.44 -9.90 6.82
N VAL A 13 16.68 -8.61 6.70
CA VAL A 13 17.32 -7.84 7.76
C VAL A 13 16.33 -7.81 8.90
N LYS A 14 16.58 -8.67 9.89
CA LYS A 14 15.90 -8.67 11.17
C LYS A 14 16.38 -7.40 11.91
N GLU A 15 15.90 -6.24 11.48
CA GLU A 15 16.00 -5.07 12.33
C GLU A 15 15.31 -5.45 13.63
N LYS A 16 16.03 -5.33 14.73
CA LYS A 16 15.46 -5.44 16.07
C LYS A 16 14.43 -4.32 16.20
N TYR A 17 13.19 -4.63 15.80
CA TYR A 17 12.07 -3.78 16.18
C TYR A 17 12.07 -3.77 17.70
N THR A 18 12.41 -2.64 18.26
CA THR A 18 12.16 -2.37 19.67
C THR A 18 10.64 -2.53 19.78
N VAL A 19 10.18 -3.60 20.45
CA VAL A 19 8.78 -3.75 20.82
C VAL A 19 8.44 -2.46 21.55
N HIS A 20 7.79 -1.54 20.85
CA HIS A 20 7.41 -0.29 21.46
C HIS A 20 6.49 -0.65 22.63
N ASN A 21 6.77 -0.06 23.77
CA ASN A 21 6.02 -0.14 25.04
C ASN A 21 4.52 0.27 24.85
N ASP A 22 4.13 0.56 23.62
CA ASP A 22 2.83 1.01 23.15
C ASP A 22 1.74 -0.06 23.31
N MET A 23 2.07 -1.34 23.12
CA MET A 23 1.10 -2.44 23.29
C MET A 23 0.63 -2.63 24.74
N THR A 24 1.43 -2.22 25.72
CA THR A 24 1.04 -2.28 27.13
C THR A 24 0.16 -1.11 27.57
N GLN A 25 0.19 0.01 26.85
CA GLN A 25 -0.58 1.21 27.17
C GLN A 25 -1.80 1.38 26.26
N ASN A 26 -1.74 0.90 25.02
CA ASN A 26 -2.83 0.96 24.06
C ASN A 26 -3.37 -0.45 23.74
N THR A 27 -4.52 -0.80 24.28
CA THR A 27 -5.22 -2.09 24.10
C THR A 27 -6.15 -2.09 22.89
N SER A 28 -6.15 -1.07 22.03
CA SER A 28 -6.96 -1.03 20.82
C SER A 28 -6.49 -2.05 19.80
N MET A 29 -7.44 -2.62 19.05
CA MET A 29 -7.11 -3.40 17.84
C MET A 29 -6.28 -2.55 16.88
N ARG A 30 -5.33 -3.15 16.18
CA ARG A 30 -4.49 -2.46 15.21
C ARG A 30 -5.06 -2.53 13.80
N LEU A 31 -4.90 -1.46 13.05
CA LEU A 31 -5.21 -1.38 11.62
C LEU A 31 -3.94 -1.02 10.85
N PRO A 32 -3.20 -2.03 10.35
CA PRO A 32 -2.01 -1.78 9.55
C PRO A 32 -2.36 -1.20 8.18
N VAL A 33 -1.68 -0.13 7.79
CA VAL A 33 -1.74 0.47 6.45
C VAL A 33 -0.32 0.53 5.89
N VAL A 34 -0.08 -0.05 4.73
CA VAL A 34 1.18 0.12 4.01
C VAL A 34 0.98 1.05 2.82
N LEU A 35 1.73 2.14 2.82
CA LEU A 35 1.87 3.04 1.67
C LEU A 35 3.05 2.56 0.82
N CYS A 36 2.77 1.87 -0.29
CA CYS A 36 3.74 1.38 -1.27
C CYS A 36 3.81 2.36 -2.44
N LEU A 37 4.85 3.19 -2.46
CA LEU A 37 4.89 4.40 -3.27
C LEU A 37 6.06 4.37 -4.25
N ASP A 38 5.78 4.51 -5.53
CA ASP A 38 6.78 4.72 -6.57
C ASP A 38 7.42 6.11 -6.41
N VAL A 39 8.73 6.14 -6.34
CA VAL A 39 9.53 7.37 -6.32
C VAL A 39 10.56 7.37 -7.45
N SER A 40 10.31 6.60 -8.52
CA SER A 40 11.13 6.58 -9.71
C SER A 40 11.24 7.96 -10.37
N PRO A 41 12.22 8.19 -11.26
CA PRO A 41 12.44 9.51 -11.87
C PRO A 41 11.22 10.07 -12.60
N SER A 42 10.38 9.22 -13.19
CA SER A 42 9.15 9.59 -13.89
C SER A 42 8.13 10.27 -12.98
N MET A 43 8.12 9.96 -11.68
CA MET A 43 7.27 10.62 -10.69
C MET A 43 7.58 12.12 -10.52
N SER A 44 8.75 12.60 -10.98
CA SER A 44 9.05 14.04 -11.06
C SER A 44 8.30 14.77 -12.17
N LEU A 45 7.78 14.04 -13.17
CA LEU A 45 7.07 14.61 -14.29
C LEU A 45 5.65 15.03 -13.88
N HIS A 46 5.16 16.09 -14.51
CA HIS A 46 3.76 16.55 -14.34
C HIS A 46 3.31 16.73 -12.88
N ASN A 47 4.23 17.06 -11.97
CA ASN A 47 3.99 17.23 -10.52
C ASN A 47 3.43 15.99 -9.79
N ARG A 48 3.61 14.77 -10.33
CA ARG A 48 3.05 13.53 -9.76
C ARG A 48 3.46 13.32 -8.30
N ILE A 49 4.74 13.55 -7.97
CA ILE A 49 5.24 13.38 -6.61
C ILE A 49 4.67 14.42 -5.64
N GLU A 50 4.50 15.67 -6.07
CA GLU A 50 3.87 16.73 -5.26
C GLU A 50 2.38 16.46 -5.06
N ASP A 51 1.71 15.96 -6.07
CA ASP A 51 0.28 15.61 -5.97
C ASP A 51 0.09 14.39 -5.06
N LEU A 52 1.01 13.40 -5.10
CA LEU A 52 1.07 12.30 -4.15
C LEU A 52 1.28 12.80 -2.71
N ASN A 53 2.23 13.71 -2.50
CA ASN A 53 2.46 14.29 -1.18
C ASN A 53 1.23 14.99 -0.60
N ARG A 54 0.49 15.71 -1.43
CA ARG A 54 -0.78 16.36 -1.03
C ARG A 54 -1.89 15.35 -0.76
N ALA A 55 -1.93 14.27 -1.54
CA ALA A 55 -2.91 13.21 -1.36
C ALA A 55 -2.69 12.47 -0.02
N ILE A 56 -1.44 12.22 0.37
CA ILE A 56 -1.10 11.63 1.67
C ILE A 56 -1.53 12.56 2.82
N GLU A 57 -1.36 13.87 2.67
CA GLU A 57 -1.88 14.83 3.65
C GLU A 57 -3.42 14.79 3.73
N THR A 58 -4.10 14.60 2.60
CA THR A 58 -5.56 14.40 2.56
C THR A 58 -5.97 13.14 3.32
N PHE A 59 -5.27 12.02 3.12
CA PHE A 59 -5.49 10.77 3.86
C PHE A 59 -5.38 10.99 5.39
N TYR A 60 -4.32 11.68 5.83
CA TYR A 60 -4.16 12.02 7.25
C TYR A 60 -5.33 12.87 7.75
N THR A 61 -5.73 13.90 6.98
CA THR A 61 -6.81 14.84 7.35
C THR A 61 -8.16 14.13 7.50
N GLU A 62 -8.43 13.10 6.71
CA GLU A 62 -9.66 12.30 6.81
C GLU A 62 -9.75 11.48 8.11
N LEU A 63 -8.61 11.15 8.70
CA LEU A 63 -8.52 10.24 9.84
C LEU A 63 -8.19 10.92 11.16
N HIS A 64 -7.48 12.05 11.15
CA HIS A 64 -6.90 12.66 12.35
C HIS A 64 -7.93 13.17 13.38
N ASN A 65 -9.17 13.40 12.95
CA ASN A 65 -10.25 13.83 13.86
C ASN A 65 -11.03 12.63 14.45
N GLU A 66 -10.70 11.40 14.05
CA GLU A 66 -11.34 10.19 14.55
C GLU A 66 -10.48 9.56 15.67
N PRO A 67 -10.92 9.64 16.95
CA PRO A 67 -10.11 9.12 18.06
C PRO A 67 -9.75 7.64 17.90
N LYS A 68 -10.65 6.85 17.31
CA LYS A 68 -10.40 5.42 17.06
C LYS A 68 -9.32 5.21 16.00
N ALA A 69 -9.25 6.08 14.98
CA ALA A 69 -8.19 6.03 13.98
C ALA A 69 -6.83 6.38 14.61
N LEU A 70 -6.76 7.41 15.44
CA LEU A 70 -5.54 7.79 16.16
C LEU A 70 -5.03 6.67 17.07
N ALA A 71 -5.93 5.88 17.66
CA ALA A 71 -5.57 4.78 18.55
C ALA A 71 -5.22 3.48 17.81
N SER A 72 -5.73 3.27 16.61
CA SER A 72 -5.69 1.95 15.92
C SER A 72 -4.86 1.95 14.65
N VAL A 73 -4.84 3.05 13.88
CA VAL A 73 -4.15 3.08 12.58
C VAL A 73 -2.66 3.20 12.77
N GLU A 74 -1.95 2.28 12.15
CA GLU A 74 -0.50 2.25 12.06
C GLU A 74 -0.08 2.26 10.60
N VAL A 75 0.86 3.11 10.25
CA VAL A 75 1.29 3.30 8.86
C VAL A 75 2.75 2.89 8.70
N ALA A 76 3.03 2.04 7.73
CA ALA A 76 4.37 1.78 7.25
C ALA A 76 4.52 2.31 5.82
N VAL A 77 5.71 2.77 5.49
CA VAL A 77 6.03 3.31 4.16
C VAL A 77 7.07 2.43 3.48
N VAL A 78 6.77 2.01 2.27
CA VAL A 78 7.69 1.34 1.35
C VAL A 78 7.78 2.23 0.11
N THR A 79 8.89 2.94 -0.08
CA THR A 79 9.10 3.64 -1.34
C THR A 79 10.07 2.87 -2.22
N PHE A 80 9.87 2.90 -3.52
CA PHE A 80 10.66 2.12 -4.45
C PHE A 80 10.99 2.87 -5.75
N SER A 81 12.10 2.45 -6.32
CA SER A 81 12.52 2.73 -7.69
C SER A 81 13.10 1.43 -8.29
N SER A 82 14.35 1.38 -8.72
CA SER A 82 15.01 0.12 -9.09
C SER A 82 15.19 -0.85 -7.91
N GLY A 83 15.09 -0.36 -6.69
CA GLY A 83 15.11 -1.09 -5.43
C GLY A 83 14.20 -0.43 -4.42
N LEU A 84 14.33 -0.79 -3.14
CA LEU A 84 13.65 -0.09 -2.06
C LEU A 84 14.46 1.15 -1.66
N GLU A 85 13.82 2.31 -1.66
CA GLU A 85 14.43 3.59 -1.26
C GLU A 85 14.18 3.87 0.23
N GLN A 86 12.97 3.57 0.70
CA GLN A 86 12.60 3.59 2.11
C GLN A 86 11.80 2.33 2.47
N ASN A 87 11.98 1.85 3.68
CA ASN A 87 11.27 0.71 4.24
C ASN A 87 11.14 0.90 5.75
N THR A 88 10.10 1.66 6.19
CA THR A 88 9.90 2.00 7.60
C THR A 88 9.21 0.86 8.38
N GLY A 89 9.30 0.87 9.70
CA GLY A 89 8.40 0.12 10.57
C GLY A 89 6.97 0.64 10.51
N PHE A 90 6.05 -0.02 11.22
CA PHE A 90 4.73 0.53 11.47
C PHE A 90 4.82 1.58 12.58
N GLU A 91 4.34 2.77 12.29
CA GLU A 91 4.33 3.93 13.18
C GLU A 91 2.89 4.44 13.34
N PRO A 92 2.54 5.11 14.45
CA PRO A 92 1.23 5.70 14.62
C PRO A 92 0.83 6.62 13.46
N LEU A 93 -0.48 6.80 13.24
CA LEU A 93 -1.03 7.65 12.17
C LEU A 93 -0.41 9.05 12.12
N GLU A 94 -0.06 9.63 13.27
CA GLU A 94 0.60 10.94 13.36
C GLU A 94 1.92 11.03 12.61
N SER A 95 2.62 9.93 12.43
CA SER A 95 3.89 9.90 11.70
C SER A 95 3.75 10.31 10.23
N VAL A 96 2.54 10.14 9.66
CA VAL A 96 2.25 10.52 8.27
C VAL A 96 2.12 12.03 8.09
N ARG A 97 1.81 12.74 9.18
CA ARG A 97 1.63 14.20 9.13
C ARG A 97 2.89 14.90 8.66
N GLY A 98 2.74 15.66 7.59
CA GLY A 98 3.84 16.43 7.02
C GLY A 98 4.92 15.59 6.32
N MET A 99 4.74 14.28 6.15
CA MET A 99 5.64 13.46 5.31
C MET A 99 5.73 14.05 3.91
N ARG A 100 6.94 13.99 3.34
CA ARG A 100 7.22 14.42 1.98
C ARG A 100 8.16 13.43 1.32
N PHE A 101 7.81 13.06 0.10
CA PHE A 101 8.60 12.19 -0.75
C PHE A 101 9.16 12.99 -1.92
N SER A 102 10.30 12.54 -2.43
CA SER A 102 10.94 13.12 -3.60
C SER A 102 11.29 12.02 -4.59
N ALA A 103 11.07 12.28 -5.86
CA ALA A 103 11.50 11.34 -6.89
C ALA A 103 13.02 11.23 -6.91
N VAL A 104 13.54 10.01 -7.09
CA VAL A 104 14.97 9.78 -7.25
C VAL A 104 15.45 10.29 -8.61
N LYS A 105 16.75 10.57 -8.73
CA LYS A 105 17.29 11.12 -9.98
C LYS A 105 17.48 10.08 -11.08
N GLN A 106 17.69 8.82 -10.71
CA GLN A 106 17.97 7.71 -11.62
C GLN A 106 17.35 6.43 -11.06
N GLY A 107 16.96 5.53 -11.93
CA GLY A 107 16.40 4.24 -11.55
C GLY A 107 15.26 3.82 -12.48
N GLY A 108 14.74 2.65 -12.24
CA GLY A 108 13.54 2.10 -12.86
C GLY A 108 12.39 1.97 -11.85
N SER A 109 11.55 0.96 -12.01
CA SER A 109 10.41 0.67 -11.12
C SER A 109 10.35 -0.83 -10.81
N ASN A 110 10.92 -1.25 -9.67
CA ASN A 110 10.87 -2.63 -9.20
C ASN A 110 9.61 -2.89 -8.36
N LEU A 111 8.47 -2.75 -9.01
CA LEU A 111 7.15 -2.96 -8.42
C LEU A 111 7.00 -4.31 -7.71
N PRO A 112 7.43 -5.46 -8.29
CA PRO A 112 7.27 -6.75 -7.62
C PRO A 112 7.97 -6.81 -6.27
N LEU A 113 9.21 -6.32 -6.17
CA LEU A 113 9.95 -6.28 -4.90
C LEU A 113 9.20 -5.46 -3.84
N ALA A 114 8.70 -4.29 -4.22
CA ALA A 114 7.98 -3.40 -3.31
C ALA A 114 6.68 -4.02 -2.81
N VAL A 115 5.92 -4.65 -3.70
CA VAL A 115 4.66 -5.33 -3.35
C VAL A 115 4.92 -6.52 -2.42
N LEU A 116 5.87 -7.40 -2.75
CA LEU A 116 6.21 -8.55 -1.90
C LEU A 116 6.68 -8.09 -0.52
N THR A 117 7.54 -7.07 -0.45
CA THR A 117 7.98 -6.48 0.81
C THR A 117 6.79 -5.93 1.62
N SER A 118 5.85 -5.29 0.96
CA SER A 118 4.66 -4.72 1.61
C SER A 118 3.75 -5.81 2.21
N ILE A 119 3.53 -6.90 1.48
CA ILE A 119 2.76 -8.06 1.97
C ILE A 119 3.44 -8.68 3.18
N GLN A 120 4.73 -9.02 3.07
CA GLN A 120 5.51 -9.61 4.16
C GLN A 120 5.49 -8.72 5.42
N LYS A 121 5.53 -7.41 5.23
CA LYS A 121 5.46 -6.44 6.32
C LYS A 121 4.11 -6.48 7.04
N ILE A 122 3.01 -6.55 6.29
CA ILE A 122 1.66 -6.68 6.84
C ILE A 122 1.54 -8.00 7.62
N GLU A 123 1.96 -9.12 7.02
CA GLU A 123 1.92 -10.44 7.67
C GLU A 123 2.70 -10.46 9.00
N ALA A 124 3.93 -9.92 8.97
CA ALA A 124 4.77 -9.84 10.16
C ALA A 124 4.11 -8.99 11.26
N ARG A 125 3.45 -7.87 10.89
CA ARG A 125 2.76 -7.02 11.86
C ARG A 125 1.54 -7.69 12.47
N ILE A 126 0.74 -8.38 11.66
CA ILE A 126 -0.41 -9.13 12.16
C ILE A 126 0.06 -10.19 13.16
N ALA A 127 1.07 -11.00 12.80
CA ALA A 127 1.61 -12.02 13.69
C ALA A 127 2.11 -11.42 15.02
N GLU A 128 2.82 -10.28 14.99
CA GLU A 128 3.29 -9.59 16.18
C GLU A 128 2.14 -9.11 17.07
N VAL A 129 1.06 -8.58 16.48
CA VAL A 129 -0.13 -8.10 17.22
C VAL A 129 -0.87 -9.27 17.86
N GLU A 130 -1.03 -10.37 17.12
CA GLU A 130 -1.69 -11.59 17.61
C GLU A 130 -0.87 -12.29 18.71
N GLU A 131 0.46 -12.34 18.58
CA GLU A 131 1.35 -12.82 19.64
C GLU A 131 1.25 -11.96 20.91
N GLY A 132 0.96 -10.67 20.77
CA GLY A 132 0.65 -9.75 21.86
C GLY A 132 -0.73 -9.97 22.49
N GLY A 133 -1.56 -10.85 21.94
CA GLY A 133 -2.93 -11.13 22.40
C GLY A 133 -3.97 -10.11 21.93
N PHE A 134 -3.69 -9.38 20.87
CA PHE A 134 -4.60 -8.40 20.26
C PHE A 134 -5.07 -8.87 18.88
N ASP A 135 -6.19 -8.33 18.43
CA ASP A 135 -6.71 -8.54 17.07
C ASP A 135 -6.30 -7.41 16.13
N CYS A 136 -6.29 -7.70 14.83
CA CYS A 136 -6.14 -6.72 13.76
C CYS A 136 -7.47 -6.47 13.04
N TYR A 137 -7.70 -5.20 12.68
CA TYR A 137 -8.64 -4.86 11.62
C TYR A 137 -8.07 -5.29 10.26
N LEU A 138 -8.92 -5.31 9.23
CA LEU A 138 -8.51 -5.55 7.86
C LEU A 138 -7.37 -4.59 7.46
N PRO A 139 -6.16 -5.08 7.16
CA PRO A 139 -5.05 -4.24 6.72
C PRO A 139 -5.26 -3.68 5.32
N PHE A 140 -4.66 -2.53 5.05
CA PHE A 140 -4.70 -1.87 3.76
C PHE A 140 -3.31 -1.83 3.11
N LEU A 141 -3.26 -2.16 1.82
CA LEU A 141 -2.10 -1.94 0.95
C LEU A 141 -2.47 -0.86 -0.07
N VAL A 142 -1.84 0.31 0.00
CA VAL A 142 -2.03 1.40 -0.96
C VAL A 142 -0.83 1.45 -1.89
N LEU A 143 -0.99 0.95 -3.10
CA LEU A 143 0.03 0.95 -4.14
C LEU A 143 -0.18 2.12 -5.09
N VAL A 144 0.85 2.95 -5.26
CA VAL A 144 0.86 4.05 -6.23
C VAL A 144 2.09 3.93 -7.12
N THR A 145 1.90 3.91 -8.43
CA THR A 145 2.98 3.87 -9.43
C THR A 145 2.61 4.66 -10.67
N ASP A 146 3.59 5.21 -11.38
CA ASP A 146 3.41 5.91 -12.64
C ASP A 146 3.97 5.14 -13.86
N GLY A 147 4.34 3.89 -13.66
CA GLY A 147 4.95 3.06 -14.70
C GLY A 147 4.53 1.61 -14.65
N ASP A 148 4.77 0.97 -15.78
CA ASP A 148 4.78 -0.49 -15.84
C ASP A 148 5.99 -1.02 -15.06
N PRO A 149 5.93 -2.26 -14.53
CA PRO A 149 7.08 -2.91 -13.96
C PRO A 149 8.28 -2.86 -14.91
N ASP A 150 9.41 -2.41 -14.38
CA ASP A 150 10.65 -2.28 -15.15
C ASP A 150 11.04 -3.63 -15.78
N ARG A 151 11.71 -3.57 -16.94
CA ARG A 151 12.26 -4.76 -17.60
C ARG A 151 13.31 -5.51 -16.77
N THR A 152 13.79 -4.93 -15.67
CA THR A 152 14.64 -5.59 -14.68
C THR A 152 13.85 -6.54 -13.77
N ALA A 153 12.55 -6.35 -13.63
CA ALA A 153 11.66 -7.29 -12.97
C ALA A 153 11.40 -8.48 -13.92
N SER A 154 11.75 -9.68 -13.47
CA SER A 154 11.42 -10.88 -14.24
C SER A 154 9.90 -11.09 -14.30
N GLU A 155 9.40 -11.71 -15.38
CA GLU A 155 7.99 -12.11 -15.44
C GLU A 155 7.59 -13.04 -14.28
N GLU A 156 8.55 -13.79 -13.76
CA GLU A 156 8.35 -14.70 -12.63
C GLU A 156 8.12 -13.92 -11.34
N SER A 157 8.95 -12.89 -11.03
CA SER A 157 8.77 -12.05 -9.86
C SER A 157 7.47 -11.25 -9.92
N LEU A 158 7.05 -10.80 -11.11
CA LEU A 158 5.76 -10.14 -11.29
C LEU A 158 4.59 -11.10 -11.00
N ARG A 159 4.64 -12.33 -11.53
CA ARG A 159 3.60 -13.34 -11.25
C ARG A 159 3.55 -13.70 -9.75
N GLU A 160 4.70 -13.80 -9.11
CA GLU A 160 4.79 -14.05 -7.67
C GLU A 160 4.13 -12.92 -6.86
N ALA A 161 4.43 -11.66 -7.17
CA ALA A 161 3.83 -10.51 -6.51
C ALA A 161 2.30 -10.44 -6.71
N VAL A 162 1.83 -10.67 -7.94
CA VAL A 162 0.39 -10.76 -8.24
C VAL A 162 -0.27 -11.88 -7.44
N LYS A 163 0.34 -13.08 -7.43
CA LYS A 163 -0.17 -14.22 -6.67
C LYS A 163 -0.22 -13.92 -5.18
N ALA A 164 0.80 -13.26 -4.63
CA ALA A 164 0.83 -12.86 -3.22
C ALA A 164 -0.34 -11.93 -2.88
N VAL A 165 -0.59 -10.89 -3.66
CA VAL A 165 -1.73 -9.99 -3.44
C VAL A 165 -3.06 -10.76 -3.57
N GLN A 166 -3.22 -11.56 -4.62
CA GLN A 166 -4.47 -12.28 -4.87
C GLN A 166 -4.78 -13.34 -3.81
N SER A 167 -3.76 -14.00 -3.24
CA SER A 167 -3.95 -14.98 -2.17
C SER A 167 -4.31 -14.35 -0.84
N HIS A 168 -3.88 -13.11 -0.58
CA HIS A 168 -4.17 -12.37 0.65
C HIS A 168 -5.34 -11.39 0.50
N CYS A 169 -5.97 -11.30 -0.66
CA CYS A 169 -7.09 -10.38 -0.85
C CYS A 169 -8.34 -10.85 -0.11
N VAL A 170 -9.09 -9.90 0.43
CA VAL A 170 -10.33 -10.10 1.20
C VAL A 170 -11.36 -10.99 0.50
N ALA A 171 -11.37 -11.02 -0.82
CA ALA A 171 -12.23 -11.90 -1.62
C ALA A 171 -11.76 -13.36 -1.68
N ALA A 172 -10.52 -13.65 -1.32
CA ALA A 172 -9.93 -14.99 -1.33
C ALA A 172 -10.20 -15.71 0.00
N ARG A 173 -11.46 -16.04 0.27
CA ARG A 173 -11.84 -16.74 1.52
C ARG A 173 -11.23 -18.15 1.55
N GLY A 174 -10.12 -18.31 2.28
CA GLY A 174 -9.55 -19.57 2.71
C GLY A 174 -9.31 -19.54 4.22
N GLU A 175 -9.54 -20.63 4.94
CA GLU A 175 -9.26 -20.71 6.37
C GLU A 175 -7.76 -20.47 6.63
N GLY A 176 -7.43 -19.56 7.53
CA GLY A 176 -6.08 -19.36 8.05
C GLY A 176 -5.19 -18.36 7.30
N GLN A 177 -5.72 -17.58 6.37
CA GLN A 177 -4.97 -16.50 5.72
C GLN A 177 -5.43 -15.13 6.20
N HIS A 178 -4.48 -14.27 6.53
CA HIS A 178 -4.74 -12.87 6.83
C HIS A 178 -5.18 -12.15 5.55
N LEU A 179 -6.33 -11.49 5.62
CA LEU A 179 -6.91 -10.78 4.47
C LEU A 179 -6.34 -9.37 4.39
N ILE A 180 -6.17 -8.85 3.18
CA ILE A 180 -5.65 -7.51 2.88
C ILE A 180 -6.58 -6.81 1.89
N ALA A 181 -6.76 -5.50 2.05
CA ALA A 181 -7.49 -4.64 1.12
C ALA A 181 -6.50 -3.87 0.21
N PRO A 182 -6.21 -4.34 -1.03
CA PRO A 182 -5.29 -3.67 -1.93
C PRO A 182 -5.98 -2.56 -2.71
N TYR A 183 -5.47 -1.34 -2.58
CA TYR A 183 -5.80 -0.19 -3.43
C TYR A 183 -4.67 0.07 -4.39
N VAL A 184 -4.92 -0.02 -5.69
CA VAL A 184 -3.91 0.10 -6.74
C VAL A 184 -4.21 1.31 -7.61
N ILE A 185 -3.29 2.27 -7.61
CA ILE A 185 -3.42 3.55 -8.31
C ILE A 185 -2.29 3.66 -9.32
N GLY A 186 -2.64 3.74 -10.60
CA GLY A 186 -1.73 4.05 -11.69
C GLY A 186 -1.84 5.53 -12.08
N VAL A 187 -0.71 6.21 -12.30
CA VAL A 187 -0.67 7.64 -12.57
C VAL A 187 0.07 7.93 -13.86
N GLY A 188 -0.57 8.64 -14.77
CA GLY A 188 0.00 9.02 -16.06
C GLY A 188 -0.45 8.14 -17.21
N GLU A 189 -0.16 8.62 -18.44
CA GLU A 189 -0.63 7.98 -19.69
C GLU A 189 0.19 6.72 -20.03
N GLU A 190 1.38 6.58 -19.45
CA GLU A 190 2.31 5.48 -19.70
C GLU A 190 1.89 4.19 -19.01
N VAL A 191 1.06 4.30 -17.98
CA VAL A 191 0.59 3.15 -17.20
C VAL A 191 -0.42 2.35 -17.99
N ARG A 192 -0.15 1.06 -18.15
CA ARG A 192 -1.08 0.14 -18.79
C ARG A 192 -1.94 -0.57 -17.77
N ARG A 193 -3.23 -0.59 -18.03
CA ARG A 193 -4.21 -1.25 -17.17
C ARG A 193 -3.87 -2.72 -16.96
N GLU A 194 -3.45 -3.40 -18.02
CA GLU A 194 -3.11 -4.83 -18.02
C GLU A 194 -1.97 -5.16 -17.05
N SER A 195 -1.10 -4.19 -16.75
CA SER A 195 0.01 -4.37 -15.81
C SER A 195 -0.44 -4.26 -14.35
N LEU A 196 -1.47 -3.47 -14.05
CA LEU A 196 -1.90 -3.16 -12.69
C LEU A 196 -3.19 -3.86 -12.26
N ASP A 197 -4.12 -4.11 -13.18
CA ASP A 197 -5.40 -4.77 -12.87
C ASP A 197 -5.23 -6.09 -12.11
N PRO A 198 -4.23 -6.95 -12.40
CA PRO A 198 -4.04 -8.20 -11.66
C PRO A 198 -3.82 -8.02 -10.15
N PHE A 199 -3.28 -6.88 -9.71
CA PHE A 199 -3.11 -6.56 -8.30
C PHE A 199 -4.41 -6.08 -7.62
N ALA A 200 -5.36 -5.58 -8.41
CA ALA A 200 -6.62 -4.99 -7.93
C ALA A 200 -7.84 -5.89 -8.11
N GLU A 201 -7.76 -6.86 -9.04
CA GLU A 201 -8.89 -7.63 -9.58
C GLU A 201 -9.79 -8.22 -8.51
N ARG A 202 -9.21 -8.80 -7.46
CA ARG A 202 -9.97 -9.49 -6.41
C ARG A 202 -10.60 -8.58 -5.37
N PHE A 203 -10.25 -7.31 -5.32
CA PHE A 203 -10.77 -6.36 -4.34
C PHE A 203 -11.61 -5.26 -5.00
N THR A 204 -10.97 -4.44 -5.83
CA THR A 204 -11.62 -3.32 -6.52
C THR A 204 -12.11 -3.67 -7.92
N GLY A 205 -11.74 -4.84 -8.42
CA GLY A 205 -12.03 -5.34 -9.76
C GLY A 205 -11.12 -4.77 -10.86
N ALA A 206 -10.48 -3.65 -10.64
CA ALA A 206 -9.48 -3.05 -11.54
C ALA A 206 -8.66 -2.00 -10.81
N ALA A 207 -7.47 -1.69 -11.32
CA ALA A 207 -6.67 -0.58 -10.86
C ALA A 207 -7.35 0.77 -11.21
N ILE A 208 -7.14 1.76 -10.36
CA ILE A 208 -7.62 3.13 -10.57
C ILE A 208 -6.55 3.86 -11.38
N LEU A 209 -6.88 4.34 -12.58
CA LEU A 209 -5.94 5.08 -13.41
C LEU A 209 -6.25 6.57 -13.39
N ILE A 210 -5.25 7.37 -13.02
CA ILE A 210 -5.27 8.83 -13.07
C ILE A 210 -4.53 9.27 -14.34
N ASN A 211 -5.21 9.20 -15.49
CA ASN A 211 -4.69 9.57 -16.81
C ASN A 211 -5.18 10.97 -17.16
N GLU A 212 -4.68 11.99 -16.49
CA GLU A 212 -5.13 13.36 -16.67
C GLU A 212 -3.95 14.29 -16.99
N ARG A 213 -4.02 14.99 -18.14
CA ARG A 213 -3.01 15.96 -18.57
C ARG A 213 -3.13 17.31 -17.88
N ASN A 214 -4.33 17.64 -17.44
CA ASN A 214 -4.55 18.86 -16.69
C ASN A 214 -4.08 18.68 -15.23
N ALA A 215 -3.06 19.44 -14.85
CA ALA A 215 -2.44 19.31 -13.53
C ALA A 215 -3.42 19.53 -12.36
N ASP A 216 -4.39 20.43 -12.50
CA ASP A 216 -5.36 20.69 -11.43
C ASP A 216 -6.36 19.54 -11.30
N ARG A 217 -6.77 18.94 -12.40
CA ARG A 217 -7.62 17.75 -12.40
C ARG A 217 -6.87 16.52 -11.87
N GLN A 218 -5.62 16.31 -12.29
CA GLN A 218 -4.78 15.24 -11.76
C GLN A 218 -4.69 15.34 -10.24
N ARG A 219 -4.36 16.52 -9.72
CA ARG A 219 -4.30 16.78 -8.28
C ARG A 219 -5.62 16.48 -7.58
N THR A 220 -6.73 16.94 -8.16
CA THR A 220 -8.07 16.70 -7.60
C THR A 220 -8.37 15.20 -7.52
N LEU A 221 -8.08 14.44 -8.57
CA LEU A 221 -8.28 12.99 -8.59
C LEU A 221 -7.42 12.27 -7.54
N PHE A 222 -6.15 12.67 -7.40
CA PHE A 222 -5.30 12.13 -6.34
C PHE A 222 -5.89 12.36 -4.95
N GLN A 223 -6.32 13.59 -4.65
CA GLN A 223 -6.92 13.92 -3.37
C GLN A 223 -8.21 13.15 -3.13
N GLN A 224 -9.08 13.02 -4.14
CA GLN A 224 -10.31 12.23 -4.05
C GLN A 224 -10.03 10.76 -3.76
N MET A 225 -9.01 10.17 -4.39
CA MET A 225 -8.64 8.77 -4.14
C MET A 225 -8.15 8.57 -2.70
N PHE A 226 -7.29 9.43 -2.21
CA PHE A 226 -6.78 9.31 -0.85
C PHE A 226 -7.82 9.68 0.23
N SER A 227 -8.74 10.58 -0.07
CA SER A 227 -9.93 10.82 0.77
C SER A 227 -10.81 9.58 0.86
N LEU A 228 -11.04 8.91 -0.27
CA LEU A 228 -11.80 7.66 -0.32
C LEU A 228 -11.10 6.54 0.48
N ILE A 229 -9.79 6.39 0.33
CA ILE A 229 -9.02 5.39 1.10
C ILE A 229 -9.12 5.70 2.59
N GLY A 230 -8.97 6.97 3.00
CA GLY A 230 -9.16 7.41 4.38
C GLY A 230 -10.56 7.10 4.90
N ALA A 231 -11.60 7.37 4.11
CA ALA A 231 -12.97 7.02 4.45
C ALA A 231 -13.17 5.50 4.58
N SER A 232 -12.53 4.70 3.72
CA SER A 232 -12.58 3.24 3.78
C SER A 232 -11.92 2.70 5.05
N VAL A 233 -10.76 3.24 5.42
CA VAL A 233 -10.07 2.93 6.68
C VAL A 233 -10.97 3.27 7.88
N ARG A 234 -11.56 4.47 7.90
CA ARG A 234 -12.49 4.90 8.94
C ARG A 234 -13.72 3.97 9.06
N ASN A 235 -14.34 3.63 7.94
CA ASN A 235 -15.51 2.74 7.92
C ASN A 235 -15.16 1.34 8.41
N SER A 236 -13.98 0.82 8.08
CA SER A 236 -13.48 -0.45 8.61
C SER A 236 -13.35 -0.41 10.13
N LEU A 237 -12.87 0.70 10.70
CA LEU A 237 -12.76 0.89 12.16
C LEU A 237 -14.12 0.98 12.85
N LEU A 238 -15.10 1.62 12.22
CA LEU A 238 -16.43 1.85 12.81
C LEU A 238 -17.38 0.67 12.60
N GLY A 239 -17.01 -0.30 11.78
CA GLY A 239 -17.88 -1.39 11.37
C GLY A 239 -19.03 -0.91 10.46
N GLU A 240 -18.84 0.26 9.83
CA GLU A 240 -19.81 0.88 8.94
C GLU A 240 -19.46 0.57 7.48
N GLY A 241 -20.39 -0.07 6.79
CA GLY A 241 -20.36 -0.15 5.33
C GLY A 241 -19.79 -1.42 4.73
N ASP A 242 -20.35 -1.76 3.58
CA ASP A 242 -19.81 -2.73 2.64
C ASP A 242 -18.73 -2.03 1.81
N LEU A 243 -17.48 -2.38 2.04
CA LEU A 243 -16.32 -1.82 1.33
C LEU A 243 -16.47 -1.93 -0.20
N GLY A 244 -17.24 -2.92 -0.69
CA GLY A 244 -17.56 -3.07 -2.12
C GLY A 244 -18.45 -1.96 -2.68
N LYS A 245 -19.36 -1.41 -1.89
CA LYS A 245 -20.30 -0.35 -2.35
C LYS A 245 -19.67 1.02 -2.50
N LEU A 246 -18.60 1.30 -1.73
CA LEU A 246 -17.83 2.55 -1.88
C LEU A 246 -17.19 2.67 -3.28
N TYR A 247 -16.90 1.55 -3.92
CA TYR A 247 -16.27 1.50 -5.25
C TYR A 247 -17.23 1.59 -6.43
N GLU A 248 -18.49 1.20 -6.26
CA GLU A 248 -19.47 1.31 -7.35
C GLU A 248 -19.72 2.76 -7.79
N GLY A 249 -19.48 3.72 -6.89
CA GLY A 249 -19.60 5.15 -7.18
C GLY A 249 -18.53 5.70 -8.13
N ILE A 250 -17.32 5.11 -8.13
CA ILE A 250 -16.16 5.61 -8.90
C ILE A 250 -16.16 5.07 -10.34
N ARG A 251 -16.82 3.95 -10.60
CA ARG A 251 -16.90 3.33 -11.92
C ARG A 251 -17.85 4.03 -12.90
N LYS A 252 -18.58 5.04 -12.47
CA LYS A 252 -19.67 5.65 -13.28
C LYS A 252 -19.28 6.99 -13.92
N ASP A 253 -18.09 7.50 -13.68
CA ASP A 253 -17.51 8.69 -14.29
C ASP A 253 -16.25 8.33 -15.11
#